data_ee7579e7f0a8843dbfeb11b09001e255
#
_entry.id   ee7579e7f0a8843dbfeb11b09001e255
#
_cell.length_a   1.000
_cell.length_b   1.000
_cell.length_c   1.000
_cell.angle_alpha   90.00
_cell.angle_beta   90.00
_cell.angle_gamma   90.00
#
_symmetry.space_group_name_H-M   'P 1'
#
loop_
_entity.id
_entity.type
_entity.pdbx_description
1 polymer ?
#
loop_
_entity_poly.entity_id
_entity_poly.type
_entity_poly.pdbx_seq_one_letter_code
_entity_poly.pdbx_strand_id
1 'polypeptide(L)'
;MCIRDRFVVDRPVEEDLLLYIQNFCEVRHMKYDVEKIKADFPNWEDFCYRGDLGREGEYFVGEVSVFKSPDRKYYKRFSQRDLHLFYDKYAIDQNNPPTGVPGLWCQWEIPDDKRDVIRWNGTEKFYHYGNWLHYLIEHFLAPNGYKVNGLVMFRGEFIDDVGFIFVNDNKIHIEKISLDKGAE
;
A
#
# COMPACT_ATOMS: atom_id res chain seq x y z
N MET A 1 -12.36 10.25 -6.81
CA MET A 1 -11.10 10.39 -7.54
C MET A 1 -11.11 9.48 -8.76
N CYS A 2 -10.55 9.91 -9.88
CA CYS A 2 -10.39 9.07 -11.08
C CYS A 2 -8.90 9.10 -11.45
N ILE A 3 -8.27 7.93 -11.50
CA ILE A 3 -6.90 7.77 -12.01
C ILE A 3 -7.02 6.98 -13.30
N ARG A 4 -6.49 7.53 -14.39
CA ARG A 4 -6.41 6.86 -15.68
C ARG A 4 -4.96 6.52 -15.94
N ASP A 5 -4.76 5.34 -16.50
CA ASP A 5 -3.46 4.76 -16.79
C ASP A 5 -2.78 4.07 -15.60
N ARG A 6 -1.54 3.70 -15.78
CA ARG A 6 -0.78 2.81 -14.89
C ARG A 6 0.69 3.11 -14.97
N PHE A 7 1.41 2.76 -13.92
CA PHE A 7 2.86 2.69 -13.97
C PHE A 7 3.30 1.29 -14.38
N VAL A 8 4.48 1.21 -14.97
CA VAL A 8 5.09 -0.05 -15.40
C VAL A 8 6.36 -0.28 -14.59
N VAL A 9 6.48 -1.48 -14.07
CA VAL A 9 7.70 -1.99 -13.45
C VAL A 9 8.54 -2.66 -14.54
N ASP A 10 9.85 -2.49 -14.52
CA ASP A 10 10.76 -2.94 -15.57
C ASP A 10 10.76 -4.46 -15.84
N ARG A 11 10.24 -5.22 -14.90
CA ARG A 11 10.00 -6.67 -14.99
C ARG A 11 8.89 -7.10 -14.02
N PRO A 12 8.27 -8.27 -14.24
CA PRO A 12 7.28 -8.80 -13.30
C PRO A 12 7.85 -8.92 -11.89
N VAL A 13 7.09 -8.46 -10.90
CA VAL A 13 7.45 -8.56 -9.48
C VAL A 13 7.41 -10.03 -9.07
N GLU A 14 8.48 -10.46 -8.39
CA GLU A 14 8.59 -11.82 -7.87
C GLU A 14 7.46 -12.12 -6.86
N GLU A 15 7.05 -13.37 -6.84
CA GLU A 15 5.81 -13.79 -6.20
C GLU A 15 5.75 -13.50 -4.70
N ASP A 16 6.84 -13.73 -3.96
CA ASP A 16 6.86 -13.49 -2.51
C ASP A 16 6.74 -11.99 -2.19
N LEU A 17 7.42 -11.14 -2.97
CA LEU A 17 7.31 -9.69 -2.82
C LEU A 17 5.94 -9.19 -3.28
N LEU A 18 5.42 -9.72 -4.38
CA LEU A 18 4.10 -9.38 -4.88
C LEU A 18 3.03 -9.66 -3.82
N LEU A 19 3.04 -10.85 -3.26
CA LEU A 19 2.10 -11.26 -2.22
C LEU A 19 2.17 -10.34 -1.00
N TYR A 20 3.39 -9.99 -0.57
CA TYR A 20 3.55 -9.06 0.53
C TYR A 20 2.99 -7.67 0.20
N ILE A 21 3.33 -7.10 -0.97
CA ILE A 21 2.84 -5.77 -1.39
C ILE A 21 1.31 -5.76 -1.49
N GLN A 22 0.71 -6.80 -2.06
CA GLN A 22 -0.76 -6.92 -2.16
C GLN A 22 -1.41 -6.91 -0.77
N ASN A 23 -0.90 -7.70 0.16
CA ASN A 23 -1.40 -7.71 1.54
C ASN A 23 -1.17 -6.37 2.22
N PHE A 24 -0.01 -5.77 2.04
CA PHE A 24 0.30 -4.45 2.57
C PHE A 24 -0.69 -3.38 2.06
N CYS A 25 -1.05 -3.40 0.79
CA CYS A 25 -2.02 -2.46 0.23
C CYS A 25 -3.47 -2.72 0.68
N GLU A 26 -3.80 -3.93 1.14
CA GLU A 26 -5.15 -4.30 1.58
C GLU A 26 -5.42 -4.03 3.07
N VAL A 27 -4.39 -3.91 3.91
CA VAL A 27 -4.57 -3.71 5.35
C VAL A 27 -4.79 -2.24 5.71
N ARG A 28 -5.44 -2.02 6.86
CA ARG A 28 -5.49 -0.71 7.50
C ARG A 28 -4.19 -0.46 8.26
N HIS A 29 -3.46 0.59 7.90
CA HIS A 29 -2.20 0.94 8.54
C HIS A 29 -2.43 1.69 9.85
N MET A 30 -2.33 0.96 10.94
CA MET A 30 -2.52 1.47 12.31
C MET A 30 -1.23 1.33 13.11
N LYS A 31 -1.16 2.03 14.25
CA LYS A 31 -0.09 1.80 15.21
C LYS A 31 -0.38 0.60 16.07
N TYR A 32 0.51 -0.38 16.03
CA TYR A 32 0.39 -1.62 16.78
C TYR A 32 1.36 -1.70 17.95
N ASP A 33 0.97 -2.42 18.98
CA ASP A 33 1.84 -2.88 20.06
C ASP A 33 2.71 -4.04 19.55
N VAL A 34 3.88 -3.69 19.05
CA VAL A 34 4.82 -4.63 18.41
C VAL A 34 5.28 -5.71 19.40
N GLU A 35 5.53 -5.34 20.67
CA GLU A 35 5.99 -6.30 21.68
C GLU A 35 4.88 -7.30 22.03
N LYS A 36 3.65 -6.85 22.08
CA LYS A 36 2.50 -7.72 22.31
C LYS A 36 2.23 -8.66 21.14
N ILE A 37 2.37 -8.16 19.89
CA ILE A 37 2.28 -9.02 18.71
C ILE A 37 3.34 -10.11 18.78
N LYS A 38 4.61 -9.77 19.02
CA LYS A 38 5.70 -10.74 19.13
C LYS A 38 5.47 -11.78 20.23
N ALA A 39 4.92 -11.36 21.36
CA ALA A 39 4.63 -12.26 22.48
C ALA A 39 3.50 -13.25 22.19
N ASP A 40 2.45 -12.80 21.51
CA ASP A 40 1.24 -13.60 21.30
C ASP A 40 1.25 -14.41 19.98
N PHE A 41 2.10 -14.03 19.01
CA PHE A 41 2.22 -14.71 17.71
C PHE A 41 3.61 -15.34 17.58
N PRO A 42 3.76 -16.66 17.80
CA PRO A 42 5.06 -17.33 17.66
C PRO A 42 5.69 -17.20 16.27
N ASN A 43 4.86 -17.02 15.24
CA ASN A 43 5.28 -16.90 13.84
C ASN A 43 5.05 -15.47 13.31
N TRP A 44 5.21 -14.46 14.15
CA TRP A 44 4.98 -13.05 13.74
C TRP A 44 5.84 -12.64 12.53
N GLU A 45 6.99 -13.26 12.34
CA GLU A 45 7.89 -13.02 11.20
C GLU A 45 7.21 -13.30 9.84
N ASP A 46 6.25 -14.23 9.80
CA ASP A 46 5.50 -14.57 8.60
C ASP A 46 4.49 -13.47 8.18
N PHE A 47 4.20 -12.54 9.08
CA PHE A 47 3.21 -11.47 8.89
C PHE A 47 3.81 -10.08 8.67
N CYS A 48 5.07 -10.02 8.30
CA CYS A 48 5.78 -8.76 8.11
C CYS A 48 6.83 -8.84 7.01
N TYR A 49 7.37 -7.67 6.64
CA TYR A 49 8.37 -7.61 5.58
C TYR A 49 9.74 -8.05 6.08
N ARG A 50 10.28 -9.13 5.51
CA ARG A 50 11.63 -9.64 5.82
C ARG A 50 11.86 -9.92 7.32
N GLY A 51 10.84 -10.32 8.05
CA GLY A 51 10.96 -10.55 9.49
C GLY A 51 11.03 -9.27 10.32
N ASP A 52 10.56 -8.13 9.80
CA ASP A 52 10.57 -6.85 10.50
C ASP A 52 9.14 -6.30 10.61
N LEU A 53 8.67 -6.05 11.84
CA LEU A 53 7.39 -5.39 12.11
C LEU A 53 7.48 -3.87 12.01
N GLY A 54 8.69 -3.29 12.04
CA GLY A 54 8.90 -1.87 12.22
C GLY A 54 8.77 -1.45 13.69
N ARG A 55 8.74 -0.15 13.94
CA ARG A 55 8.67 0.42 15.30
C ARG A 55 7.26 0.47 15.86
N GLU A 56 6.28 0.72 15.00
CA GLU A 56 4.87 0.92 15.32
C GLU A 56 3.98 -0.06 14.54
N GLY A 57 4.56 -1.14 13.98
CA GLY A 57 3.86 -2.14 13.20
C GLY A 57 3.66 -1.76 11.72
N GLU A 58 4.48 -0.86 11.18
CA GLU A 58 4.36 -0.34 9.81
C GLU A 58 4.45 -1.43 8.73
N TYR A 59 5.09 -2.56 9.02
CA TYR A 59 5.22 -3.68 8.08
C TYR A 59 4.33 -4.87 8.43
N PHE A 60 3.46 -4.73 9.43
CA PHE A 60 2.55 -5.81 9.82
C PHE A 60 1.37 -5.94 8.86
N VAL A 61 1.17 -7.15 8.32
CA VAL A 61 0.08 -7.48 7.39
C VAL A 61 -0.81 -8.64 7.88
N GLY A 62 -0.70 -8.99 9.15
CA GLY A 62 -1.39 -10.14 9.73
C GLY A 62 -2.91 -10.08 9.78
N GLU A 63 -3.52 -8.91 9.53
CA GLU A 63 -4.98 -8.77 9.40
C GLU A 63 -5.52 -9.50 8.16
N VAL A 64 -4.74 -9.52 7.11
CA VAL A 64 -5.01 -10.26 5.89
C VAL A 64 -4.31 -11.59 6.05
N SER A 65 -4.80 -12.49 6.90
CA SER A 65 -4.10 -13.73 7.23
C SER A 65 -3.71 -14.51 5.98
N VAL A 66 -2.52 -14.22 5.48
CA VAL A 66 -1.87 -14.98 4.43
C VAL A 66 -1.09 -16.10 5.09
N PHE A 67 -1.79 -17.08 5.60
CA PHE A 67 -1.13 -18.37 5.78
C PHE A 67 -0.80 -18.88 4.39
N LYS A 68 0.49 -18.96 4.06
CA LYS A 68 0.94 -19.81 2.96
C LYS A 68 0.50 -21.24 3.29
N SER A 69 -0.71 -21.61 2.89
CA SER A 69 -0.99 -23.01 2.66
C SER A 69 -0.01 -23.49 1.58
N PRO A 70 0.64 -24.64 1.73
CA PRO A 70 1.57 -25.17 0.70
C PRO A 70 0.96 -25.24 -0.70
N ASP A 71 -0.38 -25.22 -0.79
CA ASP A 71 -1.15 -25.26 -2.02
C ASP A 71 -1.75 -23.92 -2.43
N ARG A 72 -1.40 -22.81 -1.76
CA ARG A 72 -1.80 -21.41 -2.08
C ARG A 72 -3.33 -21.17 -2.18
N LYS A 73 -4.17 -22.06 -1.67
CA LYS A 73 -5.62 -22.02 -1.93
C LYS A 73 -6.46 -21.35 -0.85
N TYR A 74 -5.93 -21.00 0.31
CA TYR A 74 -6.74 -20.51 1.42
C TYR A 74 -6.18 -19.24 2.05
N TYR A 75 -6.71 -18.11 1.61
CA TYR A 75 -6.64 -16.86 2.37
C TYR A 75 -7.76 -16.87 3.41
N LYS A 76 -7.46 -17.08 4.67
CA LYS A 76 -8.45 -16.90 5.71
C LYS A 76 -8.43 -15.43 6.12
N ARG A 77 -9.28 -14.61 5.50
CA ARG A 77 -9.57 -13.27 6.03
C ARG A 77 -10.22 -13.42 7.39
N PHE A 78 -9.78 -12.63 8.36
CA PHE A 78 -10.52 -12.48 9.60
C PHE A 78 -11.96 -12.06 9.28
N SER A 79 -12.94 -12.60 10.03
CA SER A 79 -14.29 -12.04 9.99
C SER A 79 -14.25 -10.59 10.50
N GLN A 80 -15.23 -9.77 10.15
CA GLN A 80 -15.34 -8.39 10.69
C GLN A 80 -15.25 -8.37 12.22
N ARG A 81 -15.84 -9.35 12.86
CA ARG A 81 -15.81 -9.50 14.32
C ARG A 81 -14.40 -9.82 14.84
N ASP A 82 -13.69 -10.71 14.15
CA ASP A 82 -12.32 -11.09 14.53
C ASP A 82 -11.36 -9.92 14.35
N LEU A 83 -11.55 -9.10 13.29
CA LEU A 83 -10.78 -7.88 13.07
C LEU A 83 -10.98 -6.86 14.20
N HIS A 84 -12.21 -6.62 14.65
CA HIS A 84 -12.46 -5.73 15.78
C HIS A 84 -11.77 -6.20 17.05
N LEU A 85 -11.88 -7.49 17.38
CA LEU A 85 -11.21 -8.08 18.54
C LEU A 85 -9.67 -7.97 18.42
N PHE A 86 -9.15 -8.12 17.20
CA PHE A 86 -7.73 -7.96 16.92
C PHE A 86 -7.28 -6.52 17.15
N TYR A 87 -8.00 -5.55 16.59
CA TYR A 87 -7.69 -4.12 16.77
C TYR A 87 -7.76 -3.71 18.24
N ASP A 88 -8.80 -4.09 18.95
CA ASP A 88 -8.97 -3.79 20.38
C ASP A 88 -7.83 -4.37 21.22
N LYS A 89 -7.26 -5.49 20.79
CA LYS A 89 -6.18 -6.16 21.51
C LYS A 89 -4.80 -5.61 21.19
N TYR A 90 -4.51 -5.29 19.93
CA TYR A 90 -3.14 -5.02 19.46
C TYR A 90 -2.93 -3.61 18.93
N ALA A 91 -3.97 -2.87 18.56
CA ALA A 91 -3.79 -1.52 18.07
C ALA A 91 -3.64 -0.52 19.24
N ILE A 92 -2.56 0.23 19.24
CA ILE A 92 -2.34 1.36 20.15
C ILE A 92 -3.14 2.57 19.69
N ASP A 93 -3.20 2.79 18.37
CA ASP A 93 -3.95 3.87 17.75
C ASP A 93 -4.53 3.40 16.41
N GLN A 94 -5.86 3.31 16.38
CA GLN A 94 -6.60 2.86 15.18
C GLN A 94 -6.84 3.98 14.16
N ASN A 95 -6.66 5.24 14.55
CA ASN A 95 -7.03 6.39 13.73
C ASN A 95 -5.85 7.10 13.08
N ASN A 96 -4.64 6.76 13.50
CA ASN A 96 -3.43 7.32 12.94
C ASN A 96 -2.51 6.21 12.42
N PRO A 97 -1.92 6.40 11.23
CA PRO A 97 -0.93 5.47 10.71
C PRO A 97 0.37 5.52 11.53
N PRO A 98 1.22 4.49 11.42
CA PRO A 98 2.58 4.53 11.93
C PRO A 98 3.37 5.71 11.38
N THR A 99 4.36 6.18 12.15
CA THR A 99 5.21 7.29 11.74
C THR A 99 5.92 7.00 10.42
N GLY A 100 5.78 7.89 9.45
CA GLY A 100 6.37 7.72 8.11
C GLY A 100 5.48 6.98 7.10
N VAL A 101 4.39 6.34 7.55
CA VAL A 101 3.39 5.75 6.65
C VAL A 101 2.42 6.84 6.18
N PRO A 102 2.13 6.94 4.87
CA PRO A 102 1.41 8.09 4.30
C PRO A 102 -0.04 8.27 4.77
N GLY A 103 -0.69 7.19 5.21
CA GLY A 103 -2.09 7.23 5.62
C GLY A 103 -2.60 5.88 6.09
N LEU A 104 -3.90 5.78 6.34
CA LEU A 104 -4.52 4.55 6.82
C LEU A 104 -4.75 3.50 5.72
N TRP A 105 -4.81 3.91 4.44
CA TRP A 105 -5.15 3.03 3.33
C TRP A 105 -4.29 3.33 2.11
N CYS A 106 -3.59 2.31 1.62
CA CYS A 106 -2.96 2.32 0.31
C CYS A 106 -3.95 1.78 -0.72
N GLN A 107 -4.21 2.55 -1.77
CA GLN A 107 -5.13 2.11 -2.83
C GLN A 107 -4.42 1.88 -4.17
N TRP A 108 -3.10 1.76 -4.16
CA TRP A 108 -2.35 1.19 -5.27
C TRP A 108 -2.41 -0.33 -5.19
N GLU A 109 -2.43 -0.98 -6.35
CA GLU A 109 -2.36 -2.44 -6.46
C GLU A 109 -1.39 -2.86 -7.56
N ILE A 110 -0.83 -4.05 -7.39
CA ILE A 110 -0.14 -4.80 -8.45
C ILE A 110 -0.98 -6.06 -8.69
N PRO A 111 -1.71 -6.15 -9.82
CA PRO A 111 -2.61 -7.27 -10.06
C PRO A 111 -1.87 -8.56 -10.41
N ASP A 112 -2.44 -9.72 -10.05
CA ASP A 112 -1.85 -11.05 -10.29
C ASP A 112 -1.59 -11.34 -11.77
N ASP A 113 -2.51 -10.90 -12.63
CA ASP A 113 -2.44 -11.10 -14.08
C ASP A 113 -1.45 -10.17 -14.79
N LYS A 114 -0.98 -9.12 -14.09
CA LYS A 114 -0.04 -8.10 -14.62
C LYS A 114 0.92 -7.65 -13.53
N ARG A 115 1.85 -8.52 -13.19
CA ARG A 115 2.83 -8.31 -12.11
C ARG A 115 3.85 -7.19 -12.36
N ASP A 116 3.84 -6.62 -13.54
CA ASP A 116 4.65 -5.48 -13.98
C ASP A 116 3.88 -4.16 -14.04
N VAL A 117 2.69 -4.10 -13.43
CA VAL A 117 1.82 -2.93 -13.46
C VAL A 117 1.45 -2.49 -12.05
N ILE A 118 1.55 -1.18 -11.79
CA ILE A 118 0.98 -0.53 -10.61
C ILE A 118 -0.19 0.33 -11.07
N ARG A 119 -1.37 0.11 -10.50
CA ARG A 119 -2.58 0.88 -10.82
C ARG A 119 -3.40 1.19 -9.57
N TRP A 120 -4.30 2.15 -9.67
CA TRP A 120 -5.31 2.39 -8.65
C TRP A 120 -6.36 1.26 -8.65
N ASN A 121 -6.71 0.76 -7.46
CA ASN A 121 -7.66 -0.35 -7.29
C ASN A 121 -9.14 0.03 -7.49
N GLY A 122 -9.42 1.31 -7.81
CA GLY A 122 -10.78 1.80 -8.06
C GLY A 122 -11.57 2.20 -6.81
N THR A 123 -11.01 2.08 -5.62
CA THR A 123 -11.67 2.48 -4.37
C THR A 123 -11.78 4.00 -4.28
N GLU A 124 -12.91 4.51 -3.80
CA GLU A 124 -13.14 5.96 -3.63
C GLU A 124 -12.17 6.60 -2.64
N LYS A 125 -11.94 7.92 -2.80
CA LYS A 125 -11.21 8.78 -1.85
C LYS A 125 -9.77 8.34 -1.57
N PHE A 126 -8.97 8.21 -2.62
CA PHE A 126 -7.56 7.94 -2.46
C PHE A 126 -6.80 9.20 -2.04
N TYR A 127 -6.49 9.28 -0.75
CA TYR A 127 -5.67 10.35 -0.18
C TYR A 127 -4.18 9.99 -0.24
N HIS A 128 -3.33 11.01 -0.34
CA HIS A 128 -1.86 10.84 -0.32
C HIS A 128 -1.32 9.87 -1.39
N TYR A 129 -2.00 9.76 -2.53
CA TYR A 129 -1.65 8.81 -3.61
C TYR A 129 -0.19 8.91 -4.07
N GLY A 130 0.36 10.13 -4.19
CA GLY A 130 1.77 10.34 -4.53
C GLY A 130 2.73 9.85 -3.46
N ASN A 131 2.42 10.13 -2.19
CA ASN A 131 3.21 9.67 -1.05
C ASN A 131 3.17 8.13 -0.93
N TRP A 132 2.00 7.52 -1.16
CA TRP A 132 1.86 6.07 -1.19
C TRP A 132 2.65 5.42 -2.31
N LEU A 133 2.65 6.02 -3.52
CA LEU A 133 3.46 5.53 -4.63
C LEU A 133 4.95 5.62 -4.29
N HIS A 134 5.38 6.75 -3.71
CA HIS A 134 6.75 6.93 -3.24
C HIS A 134 7.14 5.87 -2.19
N TYR A 135 6.26 5.64 -1.22
CA TYR A 135 6.46 4.65 -0.17
C TYR A 135 6.65 3.24 -0.75
N LEU A 136 5.78 2.80 -1.67
CA LEU A 136 5.90 1.48 -2.31
C LEU A 136 7.21 1.34 -3.10
N ILE A 137 7.61 2.39 -3.82
CA ILE A 137 8.84 2.40 -4.58
C ILE A 137 10.05 2.35 -3.64
N GLU A 138 10.11 3.22 -2.64
CA GLU A 138 11.27 3.38 -1.77
C GLU A 138 11.47 2.20 -0.82
N HIS A 139 10.39 1.66 -0.26
CA HIS A 139 10.49 0.60 0.75
C HIS A 139 10.49 -0.82 0.17
N PHE A 140 9.84 -1.04 -0.98
CA PHE A 140 9.64 -2.39 -1.48
C PHE A 140 10.24 -2.62 -2.88
N LEU A 141 10.01 -1.74 -3.84
CA LEU A 141 10.43 -2.00 -5.22
C LEU A 141 11.90 -1.67 -5.47
N ALA A 142 12.34 -0.47 -5.16
CA ALA A 142 13.73 -0.06 -5.39
C ALA A 142 14.76 -0.88 -4.60
N PRO A 143 14.55 -1.23 -3.31
CA PRO A 143 15.48 -2.09 -2.56
C PRO A 143 15.59 -3.52 -3.12
N ASN A 144 14.62 -3.96 -3.91
CA ASN A 144 14.65 -5.23 -4.63
C ASN A 144 15.10 -5.08 -6.09
N GLY A 145 15.64 -3.91 -6.46
CA GLY A 145 16.22 -3.64 -7.76
C GLY A 145 15.21 -3.43 -8.89
N TYR A 146 13.93 -3.15 -8.57
CA TYR A 146 12.91 -2.82 -9.56
C TYR A 146 12.96 -1.34 -9.93
N LYS A 147 12.62 -1.05 -11.19
CA LYS A 147 12.48 0.30 -11.69
C LYS A 147 11.05 0.54 -12.14
N VAL A 148 10.47 1.62 -11.65
CA VAL A 148 9.12 2.05 -12.00
C VAL A 148 9.19 3.22 -12.94
N ASN A 149 8.38 3.18 -14.00
CA ASN A 149 8.27 4.23 -15.01
C ASN A 149 6.80 4.44 -15.37
N GLY A 150 6.45 5.62 -15.83
CA GLY A 150 5.14 5.89 -16.39
C GLY A 150 4.61 7.28 -16.12
N LEU A 151 3.45 7.52 -16.70
CA LEU A 151 2.69 8.75 -16.58
C LEU A 151 1.24 8.39 -16.27
N VAL A 152 0.71 8.96 -15.21
CA VAL A 152 -0.67 8.76 -14.78
C VAL A 152 -1.34 10.12 -14.60
N MET A 153 -2.51 10.30 -15.21
CA MET A 153 -3.36 11.44 -14.96
C MET A 153 -4.29 11.16 -13.78
N PHE A 154 -4.39 12.09 -12.84
CA PHE A 154 -5.35 12.02 -11.75
C PHE A 154 -6.34 13.18 -11.79
N ARG A 155 -7.55 12.92 -11.26
CA ARG A 155 -8.57 13.92 -11.01
C ARG A 155 -9.19 13.66 -9.64
N GLY A 156 -9.05 14.60 -8.73
CA GLY A 156 -9.67 14.59 -7.41
C GLY A 156 -11.15 14.98 -7.42
N GLU A 157 -11.70 15.24 -6.25
CA GLU A 157 -13.10 15.67 -6.07
C GLU A 157 -13.31 17.13 -6.50
N PHE A 158 -12.32 17.98 -6.32
CA PHE A 158 -12.39 19.39 -6.70
C PHE A 158 -11.95 19.58 -8.14
N ILE A 159 -12.54 20.58 -8.81
CA ILE A 159 -12.27 20.85 -10.23
C ILE A 159 -10.82 21.23 -10.50
N ASP A 160 -10.13 21.77 -9.51
CA ASP A 160 -8.74 22.20 -9.53
C ASP A 160 -7.76 21.11 -9.03
N ASP A 161 -8.28 19.95 -8.58
CA ASP A 161 -7.45 18.81 -8.19
C ASP A 161 -7.26 17.85 -9.38
N VAL A 162 -6.62 18.37 -10.42
CA VAL A 162 -6.28 17.64 -11.65
C VAL A 162 -4.78 17.76 -11.89
N GLY A 163 -4.15 16.68 -12.34
CA GLY A 163 -2.73 16.71 -12.61
C GLY A 163 -2.18 15.41 -13.14
N PHE A 164 -0.86 15.36 -13.14
CA PHE A 164 -0.09 14.20 -13.60
C PHE A 164 0.90 13.75 -12.54
N ILE A 165 1.10 12.45 -12.49
CA ILE A 165 2.18 11.80 -11.75
C ILE A 165 3.12 11.21 -12.79
N PHE A 166 4.33 11.71 -12.84
CA PHE A 166 5.41 11.18 -13.67
C PHE A 166 6.32 10.33 -12.80
N VAL A 167 6.69 9.18 -13.27
CA VAL A 167 7.75 8.35 -12.67
C VAL A 167 8.77 8.02 -13.74
N ASN A 168 10.04 8.29 -13.44
CA ASN A 168 11.16 7.94 -14.29
C ASN A 168 12.27 7.36 -13.43
N ASP A 169 12.63 6.10 -13.67
CA ASP A 169 13.63 5.36 -12.88
C ASP A 169 13.42 5.56 -11.37
N ASN A 170 12.20 5.29 -10.88
CA ASN A 170 11.78 5.44 -9.47
C ASN A 170 11.69 6.90 -8.96
N LYS A 171 12.00 7.89 -9.75
CA LYS A 171 11.87 9.31 -9.35
C LYS A 171 10.49 9.81 -9.71
N ILE A 172 9.78 10.28 -8.69
CA ILE A 172 8.40 10.77 -8.82
C ILE A 172 8.41 12.29 -8.95
N HIS A 173 7.65 12.79 -9.90
CA HIS A 173 7.29 14.20 -10.05
C HIS A 173 5.78 14.32 -10.20
N ILE A 174 5.17 15.21 -9.42
CA ILE A 174 3.72 15.46 -9.45
C ILE A 174 3.49 16.89 -9.90
N GLU A 175 2.74 17.06 -10.98
CA GLU A 175 2.36 18.35 -11.53
C GLU A 175 0.84 18.51 -11.45
N LYS A 176 0.39 19.57 -10.76
CA LYS A 176 -1.02 19.96 -10.73
C LYS A 176 -1.30 20.95 -11.85
N ILE A 177 -2.40 20.73 -12.55
CA ILE A 177 -2.87 21.67 -13.57
C ILE A 177 -3.62 22.79 -12.85
N SER A 178 -3.09 24.01 -12.91
CA SER A 178 -3.84 25.20 -12.51
C SER A 178 -4.85 25.53 -13.61
N LEU A 179 -6.13 25.29 -13.34
CA LEU A 179 -7.18 25.84 -14.17
C LEU A 179 -7.32 27.31 -13.81
N ASP A 180 -6.72 28.19 -14.60
CA ASP A 180 -6.96 29.62 -14.48
C ASP A 180 -8.47 29.85 -14.52
N LYS A 181 -9.02 30.34 -13.40
CA LYS A 181 -10.38 30.89 -13.42
C LYS A 181 -10.26 32.12 -14.30
N GLY A 182 -10.64 31.94 -15.57
CA GLY A 182 -10.69 33.07 -16.51
C GLY A 182 -11.33 34.24 -15.82
N ALA A 183 -10.61 35.36 -15.80
CA ALA A 183 -11.14 36.60 -15.31
C ALA A 183 -12.35 36.98 -16.16
N GLU A 184 -13.55 36.91 -15.56
CA GLU A 184 -14.72 37.64 -16.06
C GLU A 184 -14.60 39.13 -15.70
#